data_c6154f0940dc264a4f0b6378a098018c
#
_entry.id   c6154f0940dc264a4f0b6378a098018c
#
_cell.length_a   1.000
_cell.length_b   1.000
_cell.length_c   1.000
_cell.angle_alpha   90.00
_cell.angle_beta   90.00
_cell.angle_gamma   90.00
#
_symmetry.space_group_name_H-M   'P 1'
#
loop_
_entity.id
_entity.type
_entity.pdbx_description
1 polymer ?
#
loop_
_entity_poly.entity_id
_entity_poly.type
_entity_poly.pdbx_seq_one_letter_code
_entity_poly.pdbx_strand_id
1 'polypeptide(L)'
;MNKVITESQKFTLRNVANMLLCVDASVLPAQSNIAQKIQIKGIMYNDLCKDSFDTEVPLNSNPLSIAGFTLVELLVTLSVFAIILTLIVPSLRTMILNSRLTSNIDSLVSSLNYARGVALDRAVNVAVCPLGSPGSTACGANWSSGWIVVTQPVAGAPTLLKSHQTSVNDPVITSNVSSVVFDPHGLSTTQSNFTMCDNRGNAFARSAMVLATGFVQSGTTPGQAVWSNGALNCP
;
A
#
# COMPACT_ATOMS: atom_id res chain seq x y z
N MET A 1 -25.78 9.30 -18.68
CA MET A 1 -24.99 9.39 -19.90
C MET A 1 -24.33 8.04 -20.17
N ASN A 2 -24.98 7.18 -20.95
CA ASN A 2 -24.45 5.86 -21.32
C ASN A 2 -23.46 6.03 -22.46
N LYS A 3 -22.19 5.75 -22.18
CA LYS A 3 -21.11 5.77 -23.19
C LYS A 3 -21.23 4.49 -24.01
N VAL A 4 -21.73 4.62 -25.23
CA VAL A 4 -21.82 3.51 -26.21
C VAL A 4 -20.39 3.18 -26.62
N ILE A 5 -19.93 1.97 -26.24
CA ILE A 5 -18.64 1.43 -26.71
C ILE A 5 -18.84 0.96 -28.15
N THR A 6 -18.05 1.52 -29.08
CA THR A 6 -18.12 1.18 -30.50
C THR A 6 -17.66 -0.25 -30.75
N GLU A 7 -18.21 -0.91 -31.76
CA GLU A 7 -17.89 -2.30 -32.17
C GLU A 7 -16.38 -2.52 -32.35
N SER A 8 -15.65 -1.51 -32.83
CA SER A 8 -14.19 -1.55 -32.99
C SER A 8 -13.44 -1.73 -31.67
N GLN A 9 -13.92 -1.12 -30.58
CA GLN A 9 -13.30 -1.27 -29.24
C GLN A 9 -13.60 -2.64 -28.62
N LYS A 10 -14.74 -3.25 -28.94
CA LYS A 10 -15.07 -4.62 -28.49
C LYS A 10 -14.17 -5.64 -29.16
N PHE A 11 -13.82 -5.42 -30.44
CA PHE A 11 -12.93 -6.32 -31.19
C PHE A 11 -11.49 -6.30 -30.63
N THR A 12 -10.98 -5.12 -30.29
CA THR A 12 -9.64 -4.95 -29.71
C THR A 12 -9.53 -5.57 -28.30
N LEU A 13 -10.54 -5.39 -27.45
CA LEU A 13 -10.57 -5.97 -26.11
C LEU A 13 -10.69 -7.51 -26.13
N ARG A 14 -11.39 -8.08 -27.10
CA ARG A 14 -11.48 -9.55 -27.28
C ARG A 14 -10.14 -10.15 -27.70
N ASN A 15 -9.40 -9.48 -28.59
CA ASN A 15 -8.09 -9.96 -29.04
C ASN A 15 -7.02 -9.88 -27.95
N VAL A 16 -7.03 -8.83 -27.13
CA VAL A 16 -6.11 -8.69 -25.98
C VAL A 16 -6.41 -9.73 -24.90
N ALA A 17 -7.70 -10.03 -24.63
CA ALA A 17 -8.08 -11.05 -23.66
C ALA A 17 -7.69 -12.48 -24.13
N ASN A 18 -7.79 -12.76 -25.42
CA ASN A 18 -7.37 -14.06 -25.99
C ASN A 18 -5.84 -14.22 -26.03
N MET A 19 -5.08 -13.12 -26.24
CA MET A 19 -3.62 -13.13 -26.22
C MET A 19 -3.03 -13.35 -24.81
N LEU A 20 -3.74 -12.92 -23.75
CA LEU A 20 -3.35 -13.16 -22.35
C LEU A 20 -3.64 -14.58 -21.84
N LEU A 21 -4.49 -15.34 -22.54
CA LEU A 21 -4.84 -16.72 -22.18
C LEU A 21 -3.94 -17.79 -22.83
N CYS A 22 -3.10 -17.39 -23.80
CA CYS A 22 -2.13 -18.27 -24.48
C CYS A 22 -0.70 -18.14 -23.93
N VAL A 23 -0.52 -17.73 -22.67
CA VAL A 23 0.79 -17.77 -22.01
C VAL A 23 1.11 -19.21 -21.64
N ASP A 24 2.23 -19.65 -22.19
CA ASP A 24 2.79 -21.01 -22.11
C ASP A 24 2.77 -21.60 -20.69
N ALA A 25 2.06 -22.71 -20.53
CA ALA A 25 1.95 -23.43 -19.26
C ALA A 25 3.26 -24.11 -18.82
N SER A 26 4.36 -23.95 -19.58
CA SER A 26 5.67 -24.55 -19.31
C SER A 26 6.49 -23.80 -18.25
N VAL A 27 6.07 -22.63 -17.77
CA VAL A 27 6.82 -21.77 -16.84
C VAL A 27 6.33 -21.85 -15.38
N LEU A 28 5.30 -22.66 -15.08
CA LEU A 28 4.80 -22.76 -13.69
C LEU A 28 5.45 -23.94 -12.95
N PRO A 29 6.02 -23.71 -11.75
CA PRO A 29 6.60 -24.77 -10.95
C PRO A 29 5.50 -25.71 -10.44
N ALA A 30 5.78 -27.01 -10.49
CA ALA A 30 4.89 -28.15 -10.27
C ALA A 30 4.37 -28.34 -8.81
N GLN A 31 4.23 -27.29 -8.02
CA GLN A 31 3.76 -27.35 -6.63
C GLN A 31 2.73 -26.28 -6.26
N SER A 32 1.58 -26.26 -6.93
CA SER A 32 0.44 -25.53 -6.36
C SER A 32 -0.85 -26.30 -6.60
N ASN A 33 -1.66 -26.46 -5.55
CA ASN A 33 -2.99 -27.11 -5.53
C ASN A 33 -4.03 -26.46 -6.48
N ILE A 34 -3.61 -25.54 -7.33
CA ILE A 34 -4.45 -24.87 -8.34
C ILE A 34 -4.46 -25.66 -9.66
N ALA A 35 -3.43 -26.46 -9.93
CA ALA A 35 -3.33 -27.26 -11.16
C ALA A 35 -4.36 -28.40 -11.24
N GLN A 36 -4.88 -28.87 -10.12
CA GLN A 36 -5.85 -29.97 -10.09
C GLN A 36 -7.30 -29.56 -10.42
N LYS A 37 -7.61 -28.26 -10.39
CA LYS A 37 -8.97 -27.74 -10.65
C LYS A 37 -9.21 -27.36 -12.12
N ILE A 38 -8.17 -27.34 -12.95
CA ILE A 38 -8.23 -26.94 -14.37
C ILE A 38 -8.40 -28.11 -15.33
N GLN A 39 -8.28 -29.35 -14.84
CA GLN A 39 -8.38 -30.55 -15.68
C GLN A 39 -9.80 -30.92 -16.16
N ILE A 40 -10.86 -30.20 -15.78
CA ILE A 40 -12.25 -30.59 -16.16
C ILE A 40 -12.71 -29.98 -17.50
N LYS A 41 -11.90 -29.12 -18.15
CA LYS A 41 -12.24 -28.51 -19.45
C LYS A 41 -11.21 -28.76 -20.57
N GLY A 42 -10.49 -29.86 -20.51
CA GLY A 42 -9.43 -30.21 -21.46
C GLY A 42 -9.86 -30.60 -22.87
N ILE A 43 -11.13 -30.47 -23.23
CA ILE A 43 -11.64 -30.89 -24.56
C ILE A 43 -11.92 -29.73 -25.52
N MET A 44 -11.98 -28.47 -25.01
CA MET A 44 -12.20 -27.31 -25.88
C MET A 44 -10.96 -26.43 -26.11
N TYR A 45 -9.81 -26.77 -25.54
CA TYR A 45 -8.63 -25.92 -25.62
C TYR A 45 -7.80 -26.13 -26.89
N ASN A 46 -7.81 -27.33 -27.47
CA ASN A 46 -7.03 -27.65 -28.68
C ASN A 46 -7.66 -27.15 -29.98
N ASP A 47 -8.96 -26.90 -30.03
CA ASP A 47 -9.62 -26.48 -31.28
C ASP A 47 -9.58 -24.95 -31.45
N LEU A 48 -9.47 -24.16 -30.35
CA LEU A 48 -9.45 -22.70 -30.42
C LEU A 48 -8.07 -22.08 -30.75
N CYS A 49 -6.99 -22.82 -30.51
CA CYS A 49 -5.64 -22.35 -30.84
C CYS A 49 -5.17 -22.81 -32.23
N LYS A 50 -5.82 -23.79 -32.83
CA LYS A 50 -5.39 -24.33 -34.13
C LYS A 50 -5.82 -23.48 -35.33
N ASP A 51 -6.96 -22.82 -35.23
CA ASP A 51 -7.49 -21.97 -36.31
C ASP A 51 -6.85 -20.55 -36.38
N SER A 52 -6.03 -20.18 -35.38
CA SER A 52 -5.36 -18.87 -35.39
C SER A 52 -3.97 -18.87 -36.04
N PHE A 53 -3.43 -20.05 -36.41
CA PHE A 53 -2.07 -20.15 -36.95
C PHE A 53 -1.99 -20.40 -38.47
N ASP A 54 -3.12 -20.75 -39.12
CA ASP A 54 -3.17 -21.09 -40.55
C ASP A 54 -3.62 -19.93 -41.45
N THR A 55 -3.64 -18.70 -40.95
CA THR A 55 -3.73 -17.55 -41.82
C THR A 55 -2.34 -17.30 -42.42
N GLU A 56 -2.00 -17.91 -43.54
CA GLU A 56 -0.90 -17.48 -44.39
C GLU A 56 -1.14 -16.01 -44.75
N VAL A 57 -0.55 -15.12 -43.96
CA VAL A 57 -0.45 -13.71 -44.33
C VAL A 57 0.47 -13.69 -45.54
N PRO A 58 0.00 -13.30 -46.76
CA PRO A 58 0.89 -13.16 -47.90
C PRO A 58 1.98 -12.18 -47.51
N LEU A 59 3.22 -12.65 -47.40
CA LEU A 59 4.41 -11.83 -47.22
C LEU A 59 4.53 -10.92 -48.46
N ASN A 60 3.74 -9.86 -48.48
CA ASN A 60 3.99 -8.76 -49.39
C ASN A 60 5.29 -8.11 -48.88
N SER A 61 6.40 -8.54 -49.45
CA SER A 61 7.74 -8.05 -49.19
C SER A 61 7.93 -6.64 -49.77
N ASN A 62 7.13 -5.69 -49.30
CA ASN A 62 7.55 -4.30 -49.38
C ASN A 62 8.67 -4.14 -48.36
N PRO A 63 9.91 -3.83 -48.76
CA PRO A 63 10.96 -3.52 -47.83
C PRO A 63 10.50 -2.33 -46.98
N LEU A 64 10.08 -2.58 -45.74
CA LEU A 64 9.90 -1.52 -44.76
C LEU A 64 11.27 -0.82 -44.71
N SER A 65 11.36 0.36 -45.32
CA SER A 65 12.52 1.22 -45.20
C SER A 65 12.69 1.51 -43.70
N ILE A 66 13.61 0.79 -43.09
CA ILE A 66 14.01 1.05 -41.69
C ILE A 66 14.83 2.34 -41.75
N ALA A 67 14.15 3.48 -41.65
CA ALA A 67 14.82 4.76 -41.46
C ALA A 67 15.52 4.72 -40.11
N GLY A 68 16.84 4.63 -40.13
CA GLY A 68 17.67 4.75 -38.94
C GLY A 68 17.56 6.19 -38.39
N PHE A 69 17.60 6.32 -37.06
CA PHE A 69 17.67 7.63 -36.43
C PHE A 69 18.95 8.35 -36.76
N THR A 70 18.85 9.63 -37.03
CA THR A 70 20.04 10.48 -37.24
C THR A 70 20.69 10.79 -35.89
N LEU A 71 22.02 10.97 -35.86
CA LEU A 71 22.76 11.35 -34.67
C LEU A 71 22.21 12.66 -34.06
N VAL A 72 21.80 13.61 -34.90
CA VAL A 72 21.21 14.89 -34.48
C VAL A 72 19.87 14.69 -33.80
N GLU A 73 19.01 13.82 -34.32
CA GLU A 73 17.70 13.50 -33.71
C GLU A 73 17.86 12.88 -32.32
N LEU A 74 18.83 11.98 -32.15
CA LEU A 74 19.16 11.41 -30.86
C LEU A 74 19.68 12.47 -29.86
N LEU A 75 20.54 13.40 -30.32
CA LEU A 75 21.01 14.51 -29.49
C LEU A 75 19.86 15.43 -29.05
N VAL A 76 18.97 15.80 -29.94
CA VAL A 76 17.81 16.65 -29.63
C VAL A 76 16.87 15.95 -28.66
N THR A 77 16.55 14.68 -28.89
CA THR A 77 15.67 13.93 -27.99
C THR A 77 16.26 13.79 -26.60
N LEU A 78 17.57 13.50 -26.46
CA LEU A 78 18.23 13.43 -25.15
C LEU A 78 18.26 14.79 -24.45
N SER A 79 18.48 15.89 -25.17
CA SER A 79 18.47 17.24 -24.57
C SER A 79 17.09 17.62 -24.03
N VAL A 80 16.02 17.37 -24.78
CA VAL A 80 14.64 17.59 -24.33
C VAL A 80 14.31 16.71 -23.13
N PHE A 81 14.70 15.43 -23.16
CA PHE A 81 14.48 14.50 -22.05
C PHE A 81 15.20 14.96 -20.79
N ALA A 82 16.45 15.44 -20.88
CA ALA A 82 17.18 15.97 -19.75
C ALA A 82 16.45 17.17 -19.08
N ILE A 83 15.91 18.09 -19.86
CA ILE A 83 15.14 19.24 -19.35
C ILE A 83 13.88 18.76 -18.60
N ILE A 84 13.14 17.82 -19.17
CA ILE A 84 11.92 17.26 -18.55
C ILE A 84 12.25 16.59 -17.21
N LEU A 85 13.33 15.82 -17.15
CA LEU A 85 13.75 15.13 -15.91
C LEU A 85 14.07 16.11 -14.78
N THR A 86 14.66 17.27 -15.06
CA THR A 86 14.98 18.27 -14.02
C THR A 86 13.73 18.82 -13.32
N LEU A 87 12.59 18.87 -14.00
CA LEU A 87 11.31 19.32 -13.45
C LEU A 87 10.54 18.22 -12.75
N ILE A 88 10.60 16.97 -13.24
CA ILE A 88 9.82 15.84 -12.73
C ILE A 88 10.42 15.30 -11.42
N VAL A 89 11.76 15.16 -11.34
CA VAL A 89 12.42 14.52 -10.19
C VAL A 89 12.07 15.17 -8.83
N PRO A 90 12.10 16.51 -8.65
CA PRO A 90 11.75 17.12 -7.36
C PRO A 90 10.28 16.90 -6.99
N SER A 91 9.37 16.91 -7.96
CA SER A 91 7.94 16.65 -7.74
C SER A 91 7.68 15.21 -7.27
N LEU A 92 8.35 14.23 -7.86
CA LEU A 92 8.23 12.83 -7.46
C LEU A 92 8.70 12.58 -6.03
N ARG A 93 9.77 13.24 -5.59
CA ARG A 93 10.26 13.11 -4.20
C ARG A 93 9.21 13.55 -3.19
N THR A 94 8.58 14.69 -3.40
CA THR A 94 7.53 15.18 -2.48
C THR A 94 6.33 14.25 -2.46
N MET A 95 5.93 13.69 -3.61
CA MET A 95 4.85 12.72 -3.70
C MET A 95 5.16 11.43 -2.93
N ILE A 96 6.37 10.89 -3.07
CA ILE A 96 6.80 9.68 -2.35
C ILE A 96 6.81 9.92 -0.85
N LEU A 97 7.34 11.05 -0.37
CA LEU A 97 7.38 11.38 1.05
C LEU A 97 5.97 11.57 1.62
N ASN A 98 5.07 12.23 0.89
CA ASN A 98 3.67 12.35 1.29
C ASN A 98 2.98 10.98 1.37
N SER A 99 3.21 10.12 0.39
CA SER A 99 2.66 8.76 0.38
C SER A 99 3.15 7.94 1.57
N ARG A 100 4.43 8.04 1.93
CA ARG A 100 4.99 7.37 3.11
C ARG A 100 4.35 7.86 4.40
N LEU A 101 4.24 9.18 4.61
CA LEU A 101 3.56 9.74 5.78
C LEU A 101 2.13 9.25 5.89
N THR A 102 1.37 9.32 4.78
CA THR A 102 -0.03 8.88 4.76
C THR A 102 -0.15 7.38 5.03
N SER A 103 0.67 6.55 4.39
CA SER A 103 0.65 5.11 4.60
C SER A 103 0.99 4.70 6.04
N ASN A 104 1.96 5.38 6.68
CA ASN A 104 2.32 5.07 8.07
C ASN A 104 1.22 5.52 9.04
N ILE A 105 0.61 6.71 8.87
CA ILE A 105 -0.49 7.14 9.73
C ILE A 105 -1.71 6.23 9.57
N ASP A 106 -2.05 5.82 8.35
CA ASP A 106 -3.17 4.93 8.06
C ASP A 106 -2.93 3.53 8.66
N SER A 107 -1.68 3.06 8.65
CA SER A 107 -1.28 1.80 9.28
C SER A 107 -1.44 1.85 10.81
N LEU A 108 -1.09 2.98 11.44
CA LEU A 108 -1.29 3.20 12.86
C LEU A 108 -2.78 3.26 13.21
N VAL A 109 -3.56 4.07 12.48
CA VAL A 109 -5.02 4.20 12.65
C VAL A 109 -5.71 2.85 12.48
N SER A 110 -5.33 2.09 11.45
CA SER A 110 -5.82 0.73 11.22
C SER A 110 -5.50 -0.22 12.39
N SER A 111 -4.30 -0.10 12.98
CA SER A 111 -3.91 -0.93 14.12
C SER A 111 -4.64 -0.55 15.40
N LEU A 112 -4.92 0.73 15.61
CA LEU A 112 -5.73 1.23 16.72
C LEU A 112 -7.19 0.76 16.60
N ASN A 113 -7.80 0.89 15.42
CA ASN A 113 -9.15 0.40 15.17
C ASN A 113 -9.25 -1.13 15.29
N TYR A 114 -8.24 -1.86 14.82
CA TYR A 114 -8.14 -3.30 15.00
C TYR A 114 -8.07 -3.69 16.48
N ALA A 115 -7.23 -3.01 17.28
CA ALA A 115 -7.13 -3.23 18.71
C ALA A 115 -8.47 -3.04 19.42
N ARG A 116 -9.18 -1.93 19.10
CA ARG A 116 -10.51 -1.65 19.60
C ARG A 116 -11.51 -2.75 19.22
N GLY A 117 -11.50 -3.20 17.96
CA GLY A 117 -12.37 -4.28 17.50
C GLY A 117 -12.14 -5.59 18.26
N VAL A 118 -10.86 -5.96 18.47
CA VAL A 118 -10.53 -7.17 19.24
C VAL A 118 -10.90 -7.03 20.71
N ALA A 119 -10.76 -5.84 21.31
CA ALA A 119 -11.16 -5.59 22.69
C ALA A 119 -12.67 -5.84 22.89
N LEU A 120 -13.47 -5.35 21.96
CA LEU A 120 -14.94 -5.57 21.95
C LEU A 120 -15.31 -7.04 21.68
N ASP A 121 -14.65 -7.68 20.71
CA ASP A 121 -14.96 -9.05 20.29
C ASP A 121 -14.62 -10.08 21.38
N ARG A 122 -13.45 -9.93 22.01
CA ARG A 122 -12.96 -10.88 23.01
C ARG A 122 -13.26 -10.49 24.44
N ALA A 123 -13.88 -9.32 24.66
CA ALA A 123 -14.16 -8.77 26.00
C ALA A 123 -12.90 -8.73 26.91
N VAL A 124 -11.74 -8.36 26.35
CA VAL A 124 -10.46 -8.23 27.07
C VAL A 124 -9.82 -6.88 26.78
N ASN A 125 -8.97 -6.42 27.69
CA ASN A 125 -8.15 -5.25 27.40
C ASN A 125 -7.15 -5.54 26.27
N VAL A 126 -7.02 -4.61 25.36
CA VAL A 126 -6.05 -4.68 24.25
C VAL A 126 -5.23 -3.39 24.24
N ALA A 127 -3.91 -3.55 24.29
CA ALA A 127 -2.98 -2.44 24.26
C ALA A 127 -2.34 -2.31 22.86
N VAL A 128 -2.15 -1.06 22.44
CA VAL A 128 -1.26 -0.68 21.35
C VAL A 128 -0.11 0.10 21.97
N CYS A 129 1.11 -0.35 21.77
CA CYS A 129 2.29 0.27 22.37
C CYS A 129 3.51 0.15 21.46
N PRO A 130 4.57 0.94 21.73
CA PRO A 130 5.81 0.86 20.97
C PRO A 130 6.38 -0.54 20.90
N LEU A 131 6.99 -0.89 19.79
CA LEU A 131 7.70 -2.16 19.61
C LEU A 131 8.96 -2.16 20.49
N GLY A 132 9.08 -3.15 21.39
CA GLY A 132 10.29 -3.37 22.20
C GLY A 132 11.35 -4.14 21.39
N SER A 133 11.03 -5.35 21.02
CA SER A 133 11.86 -6.21 20.17
C SER A 133 10.96 -7.03 19.24
N PRO A 134 11.46 -7.45 18.07
CA PRO A 134 10.68 -8.25 17.12
C PRO A 134 10.14 -9.54 17.77
N GLY A 135 8.82 -9.78 17.61
CA GLY A 135 8.15 -10.95 18.18
C GLY A 135 7.84 -10.89 19.68
N SER A 136 8.24 -9.82 20.39
CA SER A 136 7.95 -9.63 21.80
C SER A 136 6.50 -9.17 22.03
N THR A 137 5.91 -9.56 23.17
CA THR A 137 4.68 -9.00 23.69
C THR A 137 4.91 -7.83 24.66
N ALA A 138 6.19 -7.54 24.97
CA ALA A 138 6.56 -6.43 25.84
C ALA A 138 6.61 -5.11 25.06
N CYS A 139 6.01 -4.07 25.65
CA CYS A 139 6.06 -2.73 25.11
C CYS A 139 7.46 -2.12 25.22
N GLY A 140 7.89 -1.45 24.17
CA GLY A 140 9.08 -0.59 24.17
C GLY A 140 8.79 0.82 24.65
N ALA A 141 9.78 1.70 24.47
CA ALA A 141 9.68 3.11 24.89
C ALA A 141 9.49 4.09 23.72
N ASN A 142 9.84 3.69 22.50
CA ASN A 142 9.91 4.60 21.36
C ASN A 142 8.97 4.19 20.23
N TRP A 143 7.98 5.02 19.95
CA TRP A 143 7.02 4.82 18.88
C TRP A 143 7.66 4.80 17.47
N SER A 144 8.81 5.44 17.31
CA SER A 144 9.53 5.44 16.03
C SER A 144 10.16 4.09 15.66
N SER A 145 10.24 3.14 16.61
CA SER A 145 10.67 1.76 16.32
C SER A 145 9.57 0.90 15.71
N GLY A 146 8.34 1.40 15.67
CA GLY A 146 7.14 0.69 15.30
C GLY A 146 6.23 0.45 16.50
N TRP A 147 5.19 -0.34 16.30
CA TRP A 147 4.20 -0.63 17.36
C TRP A 147 3.73 -2.08 17.30
N ILE A 148 3.20 -2.54 18.43
CA ILE A 148 2.56 -3.84 18.59
C ILE A 148 1.15 -3.67 19.12
N VAL A 149 0.30 -4.62 18.78
CA VAL A 149 -1.04 -4.80 19.34
C VAL A 149 -1.01 -6.09 20.15
N VAL A 150 -1.29 -5.99 21.45
CA VAL A 150 -1.23 -7.12 22.39
C VAL A 150 -2.48 -7.18 23.25
N THR A 151 -2.93 -8.39 23.55
CA THR A 151 -3.98 -8.57 24.57
C THR A 151 -3.39 -8.39 25.97
N GLN A 152 -4.19 -7.83 26.88
CA GLN A 152 -3.87 -7.73 28.31
C GLN A 152 -4.97 -8.41 29.11
N PRO A 153 -5.04 -9.76 29.13
CA PRO A 153 -6.06 -10.45 29.87
C PRO A 153 -5.84 -10.27 31.38
N VAL A 154 -6.93 -10.30 32.16
CA VAL A 154 -6.87 -10.24 33.63
C VAL A 154 -6.10 -11.44 34.18
N ALA A 155 -6.22 -12.61 33.55
CA ALA A 155 -5.48 -13.82 33.88
C ALA A 155 -4.92 -14.44 32.58
N GLY A 156 -3.68 -14.90 32.66
CA GLY A 156 -2.97 -15.50 31.52
C GLY A 156 -1.88 -14.60 30.92
N ALA A 157 -1.17 -15.13 29.93
CA ALA A 157 -0.10 -14.40 29.26
C ALA A 157 -0.64 -13.46 28.16
N PRO A 158 -0.04 -12.28 27.96
CA PRO A 158 -0.33 -11.42 26.84
C PRO A 158 -0.10 -12.15 25.52
N THR A 159 -0.98 -11.92 24.53
CA THR A 159 -0.84 -12.48 23.18
C THR A 159 -0.56 -11.38 22.19
N LEU A 160 0.47 -11.56 21.36
CA LEU A 160 0.76 -10.66 20.25
C LEU A 160 -0.27 -10.90 19.14
N LEU A 161 -1.00 -9.85 18.78
CA LEU A 161 -2.02 -9.88 17.74
C LEU A 161 -1.50 -9.35 16.40
N LYS A 162 -0.74 -8.25 16.47
CA LYS A 162 -0.18 -7.57 15.29
C LYS A 162 1.10 -6.86 15.69
N SER A 163 2.07 -6.83 14.78
CA SER A 163 3.25 -5.99 14.91
C SER A 163 3.48 -5.20 13.62
N HIS A 164 3.93 -3.97 13.78
CA HIS A 164 4.40 -3.13 12.70
C HIS A 164 5.80 -2.63 13.04
N GLN A 165 6.75 -2.95 12.20
CA GLN A 165 8.13 -2.51 12.36
C GLN A 165 8.40 -1.40 11.34
N THR A 166 8.98 -0.30 11.82
CA THR A 166 9.38 0.82 10.96
C THR A 166 10.74 0.55 10.31
N SER A 167 10.95 1.15 9.14
CA SER A 167 12.23 1.16 8.43
C SER A 167 13.02 2.44 8.75
N VAL A 168 14.32 2.44 8.45
CA VAL A 168 15.22 3.58 8.68
C VAL A 168 14.77 4.87 8.00
N ASN A 169 14.01 4.77 6.90
CA ASN A 169 13.50 5.91 6.14
C ASN A 169 12.03 6.24 6.44
N ASP A 170 11.45 5.61 7.45
CA ASP A 170 10.08 5.89 7.85
C ASP A 170 10.01 7.16 8.71
N PRO A 171 8.83 7.80 8.74
CA PRO A 171 8.62 9.00 9.56
C PRO A 171 8.84 8.72 11.05
N VAL A 172 9.34 9.71 11.76
CA VAL A 172 9.44 9.70 13.24
C VAL A 172 8.04 9.85 13.82
N ILE A 173 7.68 8.97 14.78
CA ILE A 173 6.40 9.01 15.48
C ILE A 173 6.63 9.45 16.92
N THR A 174 5.88 10.48 17.33
CA THR A 174 5.82 10.93 18.71
C THR A 174 4.41 10.83 19.25
N SER A 175 4.27 10.56 20.54
CA SER A 175 2.98 10.50 21.23
C SER A 175 3.10 11.08 22.64
N ASN A 176 1.98 11.55 23.16
CA ASN A 176 1.87 12.01 24.56
C ASN A 176 1.70 10.83 25.56
N VAL A 177 1.57 9.60 25.06
CA VAL A 177 1.38 8.40 25.89
C VAL A 177 2.37 7.29 25.51
N SER A 178 2.71 6.46 26.50
CA SER A 178 3.53 5.26 26.29
C SER A 178 2.74 4.08 25.69
N SER A 179 1.42 4.04 25.89
CA SER A 179 0.56 3.02 25.32
C SER A 179 -0.88 3.52 25.25
N VAL A 180 -1.65 2.96 24.31
CA VAL A 180 -3.11 3.14 24.21
C VAL A 180 -3.76 1.83 24.59
N VAL A 181 -4.64 1.84 25.59
CA VAL A 181 -5.35 0.64 26.03
C VAL A 181 -6.84 0.81 25.76
N PHE A 182 -7.41 -0.14 25.06
CA PHE A 182 -8.86 -0.26 24.86
C PHE A 182 -9.43 -1.29 25.84
N ASP A 183 -10.48 -0.90 26.54
CA ASP A 183 -11.19 -1.78 27.45
C ASP A 183 -12.19 -2.70 26.71
N PRO A 184 -12.83 -3.67 27.38
CA PRO A 184 -13.83 -4.56 26.79
C PRO A 184 -15.05 -3.88 26.19
N HIS A 185 -15.29 -2.59 26.49
CA HIS A 185 -16.37 -1.78 25.92
C HIS A 185 -15.89 -0.95 24.74
N GLY A 186 -14.62 -1.07 24.34
CA GLY A 186 -14.02 -0.30 23.25
C GLY A 186 -13.73 1.16 23.60
N LEU A 187 -13.71 1.50 24.89
CA LEU A 187 -13.29 2.82 25.37
C LEU A 187 -11.78 2.85 25.53
N SER A 188 -11.17 4.00 25.32
CA SER A 188 -9.75 4.20 25.61
C SER A 188 -9.57 4.76 27.02
N THR A 189 -8.63 4.21 27.77
CA THR A 189 -8.35 4.67 29.14
C THR A 189 -7.84 6.11 29.19
N THR A 190 -7.23 6.59 28.09
CA THR A 190 -6.65 7.93 27.99
C THR A 190 -6.81 8.49 26.58
N GLN A 191 -6.98 9.81 26.48
CA GLN A 191 -6.88 10.48 25.19
C GLN A 191 -5.41 10.47 24.74
N SER A 192 -5.18 10.04 23.50
CA SER A 192 -3.85 9.86 22.97
C SER A 192 -3.69 10.63 21.66
N ASN A 193 -2.59 11.35 21.55
CA ASN A 193 -2.25 12.18 20.41
C ASN A 193 -0.97 11.67 19.77
N PHE A 194 -0.97 11.54 18.45
CA PHE A 194 0.16 11.08 17.66
C PHE A 194 0.55 12.14 16.65
N THR A 195 1.85 12.44 16.58
CA THR A 195 2.43 13.28 15.54
C THR A 195 3.43 12.44 14.76
N MET A 196 3.36 12.54 13.45
CA MET A 196 4.23 11.83 12.53
C MET A 196 4.96 12.82 11.65
N CYS A 197 6.29 12.83 11.73
CA CYS A 197 7.16 13.82 11.10
C CYS A 197 8.17 13.15 10.16
N ASP A 198 8.46 13.81 9.06
CA ASP A 198 9.58 13.48 8.21
C ASP A 198 10.62 14.62 8.23
N ASN A 199 11.68 14.48 7.45
CA ASN A 199 12.78 15.45 7.37
C ASN A 199 12.42 16.80 6.75
N ARG A 200 11.19 17.00 6.27
CA ARG A 200 10.70 18.27 5.70
C ARG A 200 10.14 19.20 6.78
N GLY A 201 9.96 18.70 8.00
CA GLY A 201 9.53 19.48 9.15
C GLY A 201 8.02 19.61 9.32
N ASN A 202 7.63 20.53 10.19
CA ASN A 202 6.29 20.68 10.76
C ASN A 202 5.17 20.82 9.72
N ALA A 203 5.42 21.55 8.62
CA ALA A 203 4.39 21.84 7.60
C ALA A 203 3.85 20.59 6.88
N PHE A 204 4.61 19.50 6.87
CA PHE A 204 4.21 18.24 6.23
C PHE A 204 3.79 17.18 7.22
N ALA A 205 3.96 17.40 8.51
CA ALA A 205 3.63 16.48 9.58
C ALA A 205 2.16 16.05 9.52
N ARG A 206 1.88 14.83 9.97
CA ARG A 206 0.53 14.27 10.08
C ARG A 206 0.21 13.98 11.53
N SER A 207 -1.08 14.03 11.85
CA SER A 207 -1.55 13.76 13.20
C SER A 207 -2.66 12.72 13.22
N ALA A 208 -2.74 11.98 14.33
CA ALA A 208 -3.88 11.16 14.67
C ALA A 208 -4.17 11.31 16.17
N MET A 209 -5.42 11.06 16.56
CA MET A 209 -5.79 11.02 17.97
C MET A 209 -6.74 9.87 18.26
N VAL A 210 -6.72 9.44 19.51
CA VAL A 210 -7.70 8.52 20.07
C VAL A 210 -8.43 9.24 21.19
N LEU A 211 -9.73 9.35 21.07
CA LEU A 211 -10.59 9.93 22.12
C LEU A 211 -10.82 8.89 23.24
N ALA A 212 -11.20 9.34 24.41
CA ALA A 212 -11.61 8.47 25.52
C ALA A 212 -12.79 7.54 25.15
N THR A 213 -13.64 7.96 24.17
CA THR A 213 -14.70 7.11 23.60
C THR A 213 -14.15 5.94 22.75
N GLY A 214 -12.85 5.82 22.59
CA GLY A 214 -12.19 4.85 21.73
C GLY A 214 -12.27 5.20 20.23
N PHE A 215 -12.83 6.36 19.86
CA PHE A 215 -12.86 6.80 18.46
C PHE A 215 -11.47 7.25 18.02
N VAL A 216 -11.03 6.73 16.88
CA VAL A 216 -9.73 7.05 16.29
C VAL A 216 -9.95 8.00 15.12
N GLN A 217 -9.25 9.12 15.10
CA GLN A 217 -9.34 10.14 14.07
C GLN A 217 -7.95 10.49 13.55
N SER A 218 -7.80 10.60 12.23
CA SER A 218 -6.59 11.15 11.58
C SER A 218 -6.83 12.56 11.07
N GLY A 219 -5.81 13.41 11.13
CA GLY A 219 -5.83 14.75 10.58
C GLY A 219 -5.74 14.73 9.05
N THR A 220 -6.63 15.47 8.39
CA THR A 220 -6.65 15.58 6.93
C THR A 220 -5.68 16.64 6.42
N THR A 221 -5.43 17.70 7.21
CA THR A 221 -4.60 18.84 6.85
C THR A 221 -3.15 18.61 7.32
N PRO A 222 -2.15 18.66 6.42
CA PRO A 222 -0.75 18.59 6.82
C PRO A 222 -0.36 19.75 7.73
N GLY A 223 0.54 19.49 8.69
CA GLY A 223 1.05 20.49 9.60
C GLY A 223 0.10 20.92 10.72
N GLN A 224 -1.13 20.39 10.76
CA GLN A 224 -2.13 20.73 11.78
C GLN A 224 -2.46 19.56 12.69
N ALA A 225 -2.56 19.84 13.98
CA ALA A 225 -2.99 18.90 15.00
C ALA A 225 -4.50 18.67 14.95
N VAL A 226 -4.93 17.42 14.82
CA VAL A 226 -6.36 17.05 14.75
C VAL A 226 -7.12 17.34 16.05
N TRP A 227 -6.41 17.47 17.18
CA TRP A 227 -7.00 17.75 18.51
C TRP A 227 -7.14 19.23 18.86
N SER A 228 -6.48 20.13 18.15
CA SER A 228 -6.51 21.57 18.48
C SER A 228 -6.56 22.49 17.27
N ASN A 229 -6.42 21.95 16.06
CA ASN A 229 -6.19 22.69 14.80
C ASN A 229 -4.95 23.63 14.83
N GLY A 230 -4.12 23.49 15.86
CA GLY A 230 -2.85 24.21 15.98
C GLY A 230 -1.75 23.61 15.13
N ALA A 231 -0.63 24.31 15.00
CA ALA A 231 0.53 23.80 14.31
C ALA A 231 1.14 22.58 15.02
N LEU A 232 1.57 21.57 14.23
CA LEU A 232 2.33 20.44 14.75
C LEU A 232 3.78 20.83 14.98
N ASN A 233 4.40 20.23 16.00
CA ASN A 233 5.82 20.36 16.28
C ASN A 233 6.52 19.03 16.07
N CYS A 234 7.53 19.01 15.23
CA CYS A 234 8.43 17.89 15.02
C CYS A 234 9.64 18.00 15.95
N PRO A 235 10.17 16.87 16.47
CA PRO A 235 11.36 16.85 17.31
C PRO A 235 12.62 17.26 16.55
#